data_3d871a5e304b87f9c9a610873d3bb8be
#
_entry.id   3d871a5e304b87f9c9a610873d3bb8be
#
_cell.length_a   1.000
_cell.length_b   1.000
_cell.length_c   1.000
_cell.angle_alpha   90.00
_cell.angle_beta   90.00
_cell.angle_gamma   90.00
#
_symmetry.space_group_name_H-M   'P 1'
#
loop_
_entity.id
_entity.type
_entity.pdbx_description
1 polymer ?
#
loop_
_entity_poly.entity_id
_entity_poly.type
_entity_poly.pdbx_seq_one_letter_code
_entity_poly.pdbx_strand_id
1 'polypeptide(L)'
;MLIELEKANKFIDWLKNMLFLNAKVKTAGKRVVFRGQVYFCELGEGMGSEESKNRPCIILQNDLGNKNSNNTIVAPITNGGAIPTVCVAIPNNTYSYTDNSGNTTFLSGNILLSNIVTVSKARLGNFICNLSDNDILMEEINEKLIGSVGLYKTFKKLNDTITSDKKAITRLIETRNKLTRENEDLIKQIEKLKNNLPKEEK
;
A
#
# COMPACT_ATOMS: atom_id res chain seq x y z
N MET A 1 -40.70 -2.51 16.59
CA MET A 1 -39.68 -2.21 15.52
C MET A 1 -40.12 -2.95 14.27
N LEU A 2 -40.51 -2.22 13.22
CA LEU A 2 -40.92 -2.82 11.94
C LEU A 2 -39.66 -2.93 11.08
N ILE A 3 -39.31 -4.14 10.66
CA ILE A 3 -38.25 -4.39 9.68
C ILE A 3 -38.94 -4.47 8.30
N GLU A 4 -38.44 -3.69 7.34
CA GLU A 4 -38.93 -3.77 5.97
C GLU A 4 -38.63 -5.17 5.40
N LEU A 5 -39.64 -5.78 4.81
CA LEU A 5 -39.57 -7.15 4.27
C LEU A 5 -38.46 -7.31 3.24
N GLU A 6 -38.24 -6.30 2.39
CA GLU A 6 -37.16 -6.30 1.41
C GLU A 6 -35.79 -6.35 2.04
N LYS A 7 -35.59 -5.58 3.14
CA LYS A 7 -34.33 -5.57 3.90
C LYS A 7 -34.11 -6.92 4.61
N ALA A 8 -35.16 -7.49 5.17
CA ALA A 8 -35.09 -8.82 5.80
C ALA A 8 -34.68 -9.90 4.78
N ASN A 9 -35.26 -9.87 3.58
CA ASN A 9 -34.89 -10.81 2.51
C ASN A 9 -33.42 -10.69 2.09
N LYS A 10 -32.88 -9.47 1.95
CA LYS A 10 -31.45 -9.26 1.64
C LYS A 10 -30.54 -9.89 2.71
N PHE A 11 -30.86 -9.76 3.99
CA PHE A 11 -30.10 -10.41 5.07
C PHE A 11 -30.20 -11.94 5.03
N ILE A 12 -31.39 -12.49 4.70
CA ILE A 12 -31.57 -13.94 4.55
C ILE A 12 -30.73 -14.47 3.38
N ASP A 13 -30.75 -13.79 2.25
CA ASP A 13 -29.94 -14.17 1.09
C ASP A 13 -28.44 -14.05 1.39
N TRP A 14 -28.05 -13.03 2.13
CA TRP A 14 -26.66 -12.92 2.62
C TRP A 14 -26.29 -14.08 3.56
N LEU A 15 -27.16 -14.49 4.46
CA LEU A 15 -26.93 -15.63 5.33
C LEU A 15 -26.70 -16.92 4.53
N LYS A 16 -27.52 -17.18 3.51
CA LYS A 16 -27.31 -18.33 2.59
C LYS A 16 -25.94 -18.26 1.90
N ASN A 17 -25.57 -17.09 1.40
CA ASN A 17 -24.26 -16.86 0.78
C ASN A 17 -23.11 -17.11 1.77
N MET A 18 -23.23 -16.63 3.00
CA MET A 18 -22.25 -16.88 4.05
C MET A 18 -22.01 -18.38 4.31
N LEU A 19 -23.09 -19.16 4.38
CA LEU A 19 -23.00 -20.62 4.57
C LEU A 19 -22.27 -21.28 3.40
N PHE A 20 -22.58 -20.86 2.16
CA PHE A 20 -21.90 -21.35 0.96
C PHE A 20 -20.41 -20.96 0.94
N LEU A 21 -20.06 -19.72 1.29
CA LEU A 21 -18.67 -19.25 1.38
C LEU A 21 -17.92 -19.99 2.48
N ASN A 22 -18.57 -20.26 3.62
CA ASN A 22 -17.97 -20.98 4.73
C ASN A 22 -17.60 -22.42 4.32
N ALA A 23 -18.39 -23.10 3.48
CA ALA A 23 -18.04 -24.40 2.94
C ALA A 23 -16.75 -24.38 2.08
N LYS A 24 -16.40 -23.24 1.47
CA LYS A 24 -15.20 -23.05 0.64
C LYS A 24 -13.94 -22.69 1.43
N VAL A 25 -14.02 -22.37 2.73
CA VAL A 25 -12.88 -21.85 3.53
C VAL A 25 -11.67 -22.75 3.47
N LYS A 26 -11.84 -24.08 3.54
CA LYS A 26 -10.72 -25.04 3.55
C LYS A 26 -9.88 -24.99 2.26
N THR A 27 -10.51 -24.74 1.11
CA THR A 27 -9.83 -24.67 -0.19
C THR A 27 -9.37 -23.25 -0.50
N ALA A 28 -10.20 -22.26 -0.22
CA ALA A 28 -9.92 -20.85 -0.51
C ALA A 28 -8.83 -20.25 0.37
N GLY A 29 -8.64 -20.74 1.60
CA GLY A 29 -7.56 -20.30 2.48
C GLY A 29 -6.15 -20.56 1.92
N LYS A 30 -6.01 -21.52 1.02
CA LYS A 30 -4.75 -21.82 0.31
C LYS A 30 -4.48 -20.88 -0.88
N ARG A 31 -5.43 -20.03 -1.24
CA ARG A 31 -5.31 -19.09 -2.36
C ARG A 31 -4.18 -18.11 -2.10
N VAL A 32 -3.23 -18.05 -3.02
CA VAL A 32 -2.16 -17.05 -2.99
C VAL A 32 -2.71 -15.75 -3.59
N VAL A 33 -2.61 -14.67 -2.85
CA VAL A 33 -2.95 -13.32 -3.29
C VAL A 33 -1.81 -12.37 -2.93
N PHE A 34 -1.64 -11.30 -3.71
CA PHE A 34 -0.56 -10.33 -3.53
C PHE A 34 -1.14 -8.93 -3.35
N ARG A 35 -0.38 -8.08 -2.64
CA ARG A 35 -0.71 -6.67 -2.48
C ARG A 35 -0.85 -5.98 -3.84
N GLY A 36 -1.86 -5.12 -3.99
CA GLY A 36 -2.14 -4.40 -5.24
C GLY A 36 -3.02 -5.17 -6.23
N GLN A 37 -3.23 -6.47 -6.05
CA GLN A 37 -4.19 -7.22 -6.84
C GLN A 37 -5.62 -6.81 -6.51
N VAL A 38 -6.48 -6.79 -7.52
CA VAL A 38 -7.91 -6.48 -7.40
C VAL A 38 -8.73 -7.72 -7.71
N TYR A 39 -9.67 -8.00 -6.83
CA TYR A 39 -10.63 -9.10 -6.97
C TYR A 39 -12.05 -8.59 -6.74
N PHE A 40 -13.04 -9.25 -7.34
CA PHE A 40 -14.38 -9.15 -6.79
C PHE A 40 -14.40 -9.75 -5.38
N CYS A 41 -15.06 -9.06 -4.45
CA CYS A 41 -15.17 -9.51 -3.07
C CYS A 41 -16.60 -9.41 -2.57
N GLU A 42 -17.08 -10.50 -1.99
CA GLU A 42 -18.39 -10.55 -1.32
C GLU A 42 -18.29 -9.88 0.06
N LEU A 43 -18.63 -8.59 0.13
CA LEU A 43 -18.62 -7.83 1.38
C LEU A 43 -19.83 -8.16 2.26
N GLY A 44 -20.93 -8.58 1.63
CA GLY A 44 -22.17 -8.91 2.32
C GLY A 44 -23.15 -7.76 2.41
N GLU A 45 -24.03 -7.80 3.40
CA GLU A 45 -24.92 -6.70 3.74
C GLU A 45 -24.30 -5.89 4.87
N GLY A 46 -23.99 -4.63 4.61
CA GLY A 46 -23.44 -3.69 5.57
C GLY A 46 -24.49 -2.97 6.41
N MET A 47 -24.07 -2.29 7.45
CA MET A 47 -24.93 -1.40 8.24
C MET A 47 -24.67 0.06 7.86
N GLY A 48 -25.74 0.80 7.60
CA GLY A 48 -25.63 2.24 7.28
C GLY A 48 -24.81 2.51 6.02
N SER A 49 -23.68 3.16 6.18
CA SER A 49 -22.78 3.56 5.09
C SER A 49 -21.64 2.57 4.84
N GLU A 50 -21.67 1.39 5.46
CA GLU A 50 -20.68 0.35 5.14
C GLU A 50 -20.83 -0.12 3.69
N GLU A 51 -19.69 -0.36 3.05
CA GLU A 51 -19.72 -0.93 1.71
C GLU A 51 -20.24 -2.37 1.73
N SER A 52 -21.13 -2.68 0.82
CA SER A 52 -21.86 -3.93 0.79
C SER A 52 -21.88 -4.56 -0.61
N LYS A 53 -22.44 -5.76 -0.71
CA LYS A 53 -22.59 -6.54 -1.96
C LYS A 53 -21.26 -7.07 -2.49
N ASN A 54 -21.31 -7.56 -3.73
CA ASN A 54 -20.13 -7.98 -4.48
C ASN A 54 -19.52 -6.76 -5.17
N ARG A 55 -18.29 -6.42 -4.82
CA ARG A 55 -17.57 -5.26 -5.37
C ARG A 55 -16.13 -5.57 -5.70
N PRO A 56 -15.53 -4.87 -6.67
CA PRO A 56 -14.07 -4.85 -6.79
C PRO A 56 -13.43 -4.36 -5.49
N CYS A 57 -12.40 -5.06 -5.04
CA CYS A 57 -11.62 -4.71 -3.86
C CYS A 57 -10.13 -4.91 -4.14
N ILE A 58 -9.31 -3.95 -3.76
CA ILE A 58 -7.85 -4.06 -3.81
C ILE A 58 -7.32 -4.74 -2.55
N ILE A 59 -6.35 -5.63 -2.72
CA ILE A 59 -5.61 -6.25 -1.61
C ILE A 59 -4.61 -5.23 -1.03
N LEU A 60 -4.74 -4.90 0.23
CA LEU A 60 -3.86 -3.97 0.95
C LEU A 60 -2.87 -4.67 1.87
N GLN A 61 -3.18 -5.87 2.35
CA GLN A 61 -2.28 -6.65 3.21
C GLN A 61 -0.98 -6.96 2.48
N ASN A 62 0.15 -6.89 3.19
CA ASN A 62 1.45 -7.23 2.62
C ASN A 62 1.54 -8.72 2.26
N ASP A 63 2.47 -9.07 1.36
CA ASP A 63 2.56 -10.41 0.79
C ASP A 63 2.95 -11.47 1.82
N LEU A 64 3.76 -11.12 2.81
CA LEU A 64 4.10 -12.03 3.91
C LEU A 64 2.86 -12.39 4.74
N GLY A 65 2.04 -11.40 5.07
CA GLY A 65 0.75 -11.61 5.73
C GLY A 65 -0.21 -12.42 4.87
N ASN A 66 -0.28 -12.11 3.58
CA ASN A 66 -1.11 -12.82 2.61
C ASN A 66 -0.69 -14.31 2.47
N LYS A 67 0.60 -14.60 2.49
CA LYS A 67 1.11 -15.97 2.41
C LYS A 67 0.75 -16.81 3.64
N ASN A 68 0.78 -16.20 4.82
CA ASN A 68 0.67 -16.90 6.09
C ASN A 68 -0.73 -16.86 6.73
N SER A 69 -1.68 -16.15 6.12
CA SER A 69 -3.04 -15.99 6.64
C SER A 69 -4.11 -16.50 5.67
N ASN A 70 -5.18 -17.07 6.20
CA ASN A 70 -6.39 -17.36 5.43
C ASN A 70 -7.27 -16.12 5.20
N ASN A 71 -6.93 -15.02 5.85
CA ASN A 71 -7.58 -13.72 5.70
C ASN A 71 -6.67 -12.77 4.95
N THR A 72 -7.27 -11.70 4.43
CA THR A 72 -6.55 -10.57 3.84
C THR A 72 -7.25 -9.26 4.17
N ILE A 73 -6.54 -8.15 4.10
CA ILE A 73 -7.09 -6.80 4.26
C ILE A 73 -7.35 -6.23 2.88
N VAL A 74 -8.56 -5.73 2.67
CA VAL A 74 -8.97 -5.15 1.39
C VAL A 74 -9.56 -3.75 1.57
N ALA A 75 -9.51 -2.94 0.50
CA ALA A 75 -10.31 -1.73 0.36
C ALA A 75 -11.27 -1.87 -0.81
N PRO A 76 -12.56 -1.55 -0.64
CA PRO A 76 -13.54 -1.59 -1.71
C PRO A 76 -13.30 -0.46 -2.72
N ILE A 77 -13.75 -0.70 -3.97
CA ILE A 77 -13.70 0.25 -5.07
C ILE A 77 -15.13 0.57 -5.47
N THR A 78 -15.48 1.85 -5.57
CA THR A 78 -16.83 2.31 -5.91
C THR A 78 -16.80 3.51 -6.87
N ASN A 79 -17.84 3.66 -7.67
CA ASN A 79 -18.01 4.80 -8.56
C ASN A 79 -18.62 6.04 -7.87
N GLY A 80 -19.02 5.93 -6.60
CA GLY A 80 -19.69 7.01 -5.86
C GLY A 80 -18.82 7.62 -4.76
N GLY A 81 -19.16 8.85 -4.34
CA GLY A 81 -18.86 9.42 -3.04
C GLY A 81 -17.38 9.50 -2.63
N ALA A 82 -16.47 9.97 -3.49
CA ALA A 82 -15.05 10.08 -3.14
C ALA A 82 -14.79 11.24 -2.17
N ILE A 83 -14.19 10.94 -1.01
CA ILE A 83 -13.58 11.94 -0.13
C ILE A 83 -12.08 11.99 -0.51
N PRO A 84 -11.57 13.08 -1.12
CA PRO A 84 -10.23 13.12 -1.69
C PRO A 84 -9.10 12.82 -0.72
N THR A 85 -9.30 13.04 0.57
CA THR A 85 -8.28 12.81 1.61
C THR A 85 -8.06 11.32 1.94
N VAL A 86 -9.05 10.47 1.66
CA VAL A 86 -9.02 9.04 2.03
C VAL A 86 -9.43 8.12 0.88
N CYS A 87 -9.53 8.65 -0.34
CA CYS A 87 -9.85 7.90 -1.55
C CYS A 87 -8.81 8.13 -2.63
N VAL A 88 -8.52 7.11 -3.42
CA VAL A 88 -7.62 7.16 -4.57
C VAL A 88 -8.40 6.81 -5.83
N ALA A 89 -8.38 7.70 -6.82
CA ALA A 89 -9.05 7.48 -8.09
C ALA A 89 -8.26 6.48 -8.96
N ILE A 90 -8.96 5.53 -9.56
CA ILE A 90 -8.36 4.62 -10.54
C ILE A 90 -8.28 5.35 -11.88
N PRO A 91 -7.11 5.36 -12.56
CA PRO A 91 -6.96 5.96 -13.88
C PRO A 91 -7.93 5.33 -14.89
N ASN A 92 -8.66 6.18 -15.60
CA ASN A 92 -9.66 5.73 -16.59
C ASN A 92 -9.01 4.91 -17.72
N ASN A 93 -9.72 3.88 -18.18
CA ASN A 93 -9.34 3.04 -19.32
C ASN A 93 -7.95 2.40 -19.24
N THR A 94 -7.42 2.22 -18.04
CA THR A 94 -6.06 1.68 -17.83
C THR A 94 -6.08 0.18 -17.52
N TYR A 95 -7.02 -0.26 -16.69
CA TYR A 95 -7.06 -1.64 -16.19
C TYR A 95 -8.28 -2.34 -16.76
N SER A 96 -8.09 -3.14 -17.83
CA SER A 96 -9.15 -3.92 -18.45
C SER A 96 -9.30 -5.30 -17.79
N TYR A 97 -10.51 -5.82 -17.79
CA TYR A 97 -10.82 -7.19 -17.38
C TYR A 97 -12.02 -7.73 -18.17
N THR A 98 -12.21 -9.04 -18.16
CA THR A 98 -13.37 -9.68 -18.77
C THR A 98 -14.46 -9.88 -17.72
N ASP A 99 -15.64 -9.34 -17.97
CA ASP A 99 -16.80 -9.49 -17.10
C ASP A 99 -17.41 -10.92 -17.19
N ASN A 100 -18.42 -11.19 -16.35
CA ASN A 100 -19.08 -12.49 -16.34
C ASN A 100 -19.85 -12.82 -17.62
N SER A 101 -20.09 -11.83 -18.48
CA SER A 101 -20.75 -11.96 -19.78
C SER A 101 -19.76 -12.17 -20.93
N GLY A 102 -18.45 -12.18 -20.63
CA GLY A 102 -17.39 -12.32 -21.62
C GLY A 102 -16.98 -11.01 -22.31
N ASN A 103 -17.49 -9.85 -21.87
CA ASN A 103 -17.16 -8.56 -22.45
C ASN A 103 -15.91 -7.97 -21.79
N THR A 104 -15.06 -7.31 -22.58
CA THR A 104 -13.97 -6.52 -22.05
C THR A 104 -14.52 -5.21 -21.49
N THR A 105 -14.23 -4.96 -20.22
CA THR A 105 -14.59 -3.72 -19.52
C THR A 105 -13.40 -3.17 -18.77
N PHE A 106 -13.49 -1.94 -18.25
CA PHE A 106 -12.42 -1.28 -17.53
C PHE A 106 -12.79 -1.09 -16.06
N LEU A 107 -11.82 -1.35 -15.18
CA LEU A 107 -11.95 -0.99 -13.78
C LEU A 107 -11.95 0.53 -13.65
N SER A 108 -12.96 1.06 -12.96
CA SER A 108 -13.13 2.50 -12.73
C SER A 108 -13.61 2.76 -11.30
N GLY A 109 -13.52 4.00 -10.87
CA GLY A 109 -14.00 4.44 -9.55
C GLY A 109 -12.89 4.82 -8.60
N ASN A 110 -13.20 4.82 -7.30
CA ASN A 110 -12.34 5.26 -6.23
C ASN A 110 -12.10 4.13 -5.23
N ILE A 111 -10.84 3.94 -4.85
CA ILE A 111 -10.44 3.03 -3.77
C ILE A 111 -10.74 3.73 -2.45
N LEU A 112 -11.59 3.13 -1.61
CA LEU A 112 -12.03 3.70 -0.35
C LEU A 112 -11.12 3.26 0.80
N LEU A 113 -10.07 4.02 1.09
CA LEU A 113 -9.10 3.68 2.14
C LEU A 113 -9.61 3.96 3.56
N SER A 114 -10.75 4.64 3.69
CA SER A 114 -11.48 4.77 4.97
C SER A 114 -12.35 3.55 5.30
N ASN A 115 -12.62 2.69 4.32
CA ASN A 115 -13.51 1.53 4.44
C ASN A 115 -12.73 0.21 4.34
N ILE A 116 -11.50 0.18 4.86
CA ILE A 116 -10.69 -1.04 4.86
C ILE A 116 -11.33 -2.11 5.74
N VAL A 117 -11.32 -3.35 5.27
CA VAL A 117 -11.93 -4.47 5.99
C VAL A 117 -11.07 -5.74 5.87
N THR A 118 -11.03 -6.52 6.95
CA THR A 118 -10.42 -7.85 6.92
C THR A 118 -11.46 -8.87 6.48
N VAL A 119 -11.15 -9.61 5.42
CA VAL A 119 -12.03 -10.63 4.85
C VAL A 119 -11.33 -11.98 4.78
N SER A 120 -12.10 -13.06 4.89
CA SER A 120 -11.62 -14.39 4.50
C SER A 120 -11.35 -14.42 3.00
N LYS A 121 -10.26 -15.07 2.58
CA LYS A 121 -9.97 -15.30 1.16
C LYS A 121 -11.07 -16.07 0.43
N ALA A 122 -11.94 -16.77 1.16
CA ALA A 122 -13.12 -17.42 0.61
C ALA A 122 -14.15 -16.43 0.02
N ARG A 123 -14.12 -15.16 0.44
CA ARG A 123 -14.97 -14.10 -0.11
C ARG A 123 -14.45 -13.53 -1.43
N LEU A 124 -13.19 -13.84 -1.81
CA LEU A 124 -12.60 -13.34 -3.05
C LEU A 124 -13.12 -14.18 -4.23
N GLY A 125 -13.76 -13.51 -5.17
CA GLY A 125 -14.23 -14.04 -6.43
C GLY A 125 -13.17 -14.03 -7.54
N ASN A 126 -13.57 -13.58 -8.74
CA ASN A 126 -12.68 -13.51 -9.89
C ASN A 126 -11.63 -12.41 -9.73
N PHE A 127 -10.43 -12.69 -10.22
CA PHE A 127 -9.37 -11.69 -10.38
C PHE A 127 -9.79 -10.68 -11.46
N ILE A 128 -9.46 -9.41 -11.21
CA ILE A 128 -9.76 -8.31 -12.12
C ILE A 128 -8.46 -7.83 -12.77
N CYS A 129 -7.55 -7.27 -12.01
CA CYS A 129 -6.29 -6.72 -12.50
C CYS A 129 -5.25 -6.61 -11.38
N ASN A 130 -4.05 -6.16 -11.74
CA ASN A 130 -2.98 -5.84 -10.81
C ASN A 130 -2.65 -4.35 -10.89
N LEU A 131 -2.66 -3.66 -9.75
CA LEU A 131 -2.29 -2.24 -9.64
C LEU A 131 -0.85 -2.07 -9.16
N SER A 132 -0.18 -3.15 -8.70
CA SER A 132 1.16 -3.08 -8.11
C SER A 132 2.25 -2.62 -9.09
N ASP A 133 1.99 -2.70 -10.40
CA ASP A 133 2.92 -2.28 -11.44
C ASP A 133 2.93 -0.74 -11.65
N ASN A 134 2.05 -0.03 -10.98
CA ASN A 134 1.98 1.42 -11.00
C ASN A 134 2.45 2.00 -9.65
N ASP A 135 3.74 2.27 -9.56
CA ASP A 135 4.38 2.78 -8.33
C ASP A 135 3.75 4.09 -7.84
N ILE A 136 3.39 4.99 -8.76
CA ILE A 136 2.78 6.29 -8.39
C ILE A 136 1.42 6.07 -7.72
N LEU A 137 0.58 5.20 -8.30
CA LEU A 137 -0.72 4.87 -7.74
C LEU A 137 -0.58 4.16 -6.38
N MET A 138 0.37 3.24 -6.25
CA MET A 138 0.62 2.52 -5.00
C MET A 138 1.16 3.43 -3.91
N GLU A 139 2.00 4.42 -4.25
CA GLU A 139 2.48 5.42 -3.29
C GLU A 139 1.33 6.30 -2.79
N GLU A 140 0.45 6.78 -3.67
CA GLU A 140 -0.75 7.53 -3.28
C GLU A 140 -1.67 6.69 -2.37
N ILE A 141 -1.84 5.40 -2.66
CA ILE A 141 -2.59 4.48 -1.79
C ILE A 141 -1.94 4.38 -0.41
N ASN A 142 -0.60 4.25 -0.33
CA ASN A 142 0.12 4.18 0.94
C ASN A 142 -0.06 5.45 1.78
N GLU A 143 0.13 6.62 1.18
CA GLU A 143 -0.01 7.91 1.88
C GLU A 143 -1.42 8.10 2.45
N LYS A 144 -2.45 7.85 1.64
CA LYS A 144 -3.83 8.02 2.07
C LYS A 144 -4.27 6.94 3.07
N LEU A 145 -3.73 5.73 2.97
CA LEU A 145 -3.95 4.67 3.95
C LEU A 145 -3.38 5.05 5.32
N ILE A 146 -2.14 5.57 5.36
CA ILE A 146 -1.50 6.10 6.58
C ILE A 146 -2.34 7.24 7.16
N GLY A 147 -2.89 8.10 6.31
CA GLY A 147 -3.80 9.17 6.72
C GLY A 147 -5.10 8.66 7.33
N SER A 148 -5.73 7.67 6.71
CA SER A 148 -7.03 7.12 7.13
C SER A 148 -6.97 6.43 8.50
N VAL A 149 -5.83 5.82 8.85
CA VAL A 149 -5.61 5.17 10.15
C VAL A 149 -4.96 6.09 11.20
N GLY A 150 -4.86 7.41 10.90
CA GLY A 150 -4.39 8.42 11.84
C GLY A 150 -2.88 8.47 12.06
N LEU A 151 -2.07 7.77 11.27
CA LEU A 151 -0.61 7.70 11.42
C LEU A 151 0.15 8.80 10.66
N TYR A 152 -0.53 9.69 9.95
CA TYR A 152 0.08 10.71 9.11
C TYR A 152 1.09 11.61 9.85
N LYS A 153 0.75 12.10 11.05
CA LYS A 153 1.65 12.97 11.84
C LYS A 153 2.95 12.27 12.20
N THR A 154 2.87 11.00 12.61
CA THR A 154 4.04 10.20 12.97
C THR A 154 4.92 9.95 11.74
N PHE A 155 4.32 9.58 10.62
CA PHE A 155 5.02 9.33 9.37
C PHE A 155 5.70 10.59 8.83
N LYS A 156 5.00 11.74 8.87
CA LYS A 156 5.57 13.03 8.49
C LYS A 156 6.78 13.39 9.34
N LYS A 157 6.67 13.26 10.67
CA LYS A 157 7.81 13.52 11.58
C LYS A 157 9.02 12.66 11.25
N LEU A 158 8.82 11.37 10.98
CA LEU A 158 9.90 10.46 10.59
C LEU A 158 10.55 10.89 9.27
N ASN A 159 9.77 11.24 8.26
CA ASN A 159 10.29 11.71 6.98
C ASN A 159 11.05 13.04 7.10
N ASP A 160 10.57 13.97 7.91
CA ASP A 160 11.27 15.24 8.19
C ASP A 160 12.62 14.97 8.87
N THR A 161 12.66 14.04 9.84
CA THR A 161 13.90 13.62 10.50
C THR A 161 14.87 12.98 9.50
N ILE A 162 14.43 12.01 8.71
CA ILE A 162 15.25 11.36 7.68
C ILE A 162 15.81 12.38 6.68
N THR A 163 15.01 13.35 6.29
CA THR A 163 15.44 14.41 5.36
C THR A 163 16.51 15.31 5.98
N SER A 164 16.35 15.66 7.27
CA SER A 164 17.34 16.42 8.04
C SER A 164 18.66 15.64 8.18
N ASP A 165 18.56 14.37 8.54
CA ASP A 165 19.74 13.50 8.72
C ASP A 165 20.50 13.30 7.41
N LYS A 166 19.81 13.10 6.29
CA LYS A 166 20.44 13.03 4.96
C LYS A 166 21.22 14.29 4.62
N LYS A 167 20.66 15.48 4.91
CA LYS A 167 21.35 16.76 4.70
C LYS A 167 22.58 16.88 5.60
N ALA A 168 22.50 16.46 6.87
CA ALA A 168 23.63 16.47 7.79
C ALA A 168 24.74 15.52 7.34
N ILE A 169 24.38 14.30 6.92
CA ILE A 169 25.33 13.31 6.38
C ILE A 169 26.04 13.86 5.15
N THR A 170 25.35 14.49 4.22
CA THR A 170 25.97 15.10 3.03
C THR A 170 27.01 16.16 3.43
N ARG A 171 26.67 17.07 4.36
CA ARG A 171 27.61 18.08 4.87
C ARG A 171 28.83 17.45 5.55
N LEU A 172 28.65 16.41 6.34
CA LEU A 172 29.74 15.70 7.00
C LEU A 172 30.68 15.03 5.99
N ILE A 173 30.13 14.44 4.92
CA ILE A 173 30.91 13.84 3.84
C ILE A 173 31.75 14.93 3.13
N GLU A 174 31.17 16.07 2.81
CA GLU A 174 31.86 17.20 2.19
C GLU A 174 33.01 17.71 3.08
N THR A 175 32.72 17.91 4.38
CA THR A 175 33.73 18.35 5.36
C THR A 175 34.84 17.33 5.49
N ARG A 176 34.53 16.04 5.61
CA ARG A 176 35.53 14.96 5.65
C ARG A 176 36.45 15.00 4.42
N ASN A 177 35.85 15.10 3.23
CA ASN A 177 36.61 15.12 1.98
C ASN A 177 37.55 16.35 1.89
N LYS A 178 37.09 17.51 2.40
CA LYS A 178 37.91 18.72 2.49
C LYS A 178 39.11 18.49 3.44
N LEU A 179 38.84 18.02 4.66
CA LEU A 179 39.88 17.75 5.64
C LEU A 179 40.87 16.69 5.17
N THR A 180 40.40 15.68 4.43
CA THR A 180 41.30 14.68 3.84
C THR A 180 42.28 15.31 2.85
N ARG A 181 41.81 16.18 1.96
CA ARG A 181 42.68 16.91 1.01
C ARG A 181 43.66 17.83 1.74
N GLU A 182 43.21 18.58 2.73
CA GLU A 182 44.08 19.44 3.55
C GLU A 182 45.17 18.62 4.27
N ASN A 183 44.82 17.47 4.82
CA ASN A 183 45.79 16.56 5.44
C ASN A 183 46.83 16.02 4.44
N GLU A 184 46.39 15.61 3.25
CA GLU A 184 47.31 15.15 2.18
C GLU A 184 48.26 16.26 1.76
N ASP A 185 47.79 17.49 1.67
CA ASP A 185 48.66 18.64 1.33
C ASP A 185 49.63 19.01 2.45
N LEU A 186 49.20 18.94 3.71
CA LEU A 186 50.09 19.13 4.88
C LEU A 186 51.16 18.04 4.95
N ILE A 187 50.82 16.79 4.69
CA ILE A 187 51.80 15.69 4.67
C ILE A 187 52.85 15.95 3.60
N LYS A 188 52.48 16.37 2.38
CA LYS A 188 53.43 16.74 1.31
C LYS A 188 54.34 17.91 1.71
N GLN A 189 53.82 18.91 2.44
CA GLN A 189 54.61 20.04 2.93
C GLN A 189 55.63 19.59 4.00
N ILE A 190 55.20 18.73 4.92
CA ILE A 190 56.10 18.16 5.95
C ILE A 190 57.23 17.35 5.31
N GLU A 191 56.92 16.53 4.30
CA GLU A 191 57.95 15.77 3.56
C GLU A 191 58.95 16.68 2.86
N LYS A 192 58.48 17.75 2.20
CA LYS A 192 59.40 18.76 1.59
C LYS A 192 60.28 19.44 2.61
N LEU A 193 59.75 19.82 3.77
CA LEU A 193 60.55 20.45 4.84
C LEU A 193 61.58 19.50 5.41
N LYS A 194 61.25 18.23 5.63
CA LYS A 194 62.17 17.20 6.10
C LYS A 194 63.34 16.96 5.13
N ASN A 195 63.09 16.99 3.84
CA ASN A 195 64.10 16.79 2.79
C ASN A 195 65.04 18.01 2.65
N ASN A 196 64.58 19.20 3.09
CA ASN A 196 65.37 20.45 3.04
C ASN A 196 66.16 20.73 4.31
N LEU A 197 66.02 19.91 5.36
CA LEU A 197 66.86 20.04 6.57
C LEU A 197 68.29 19.57 6.25
N PRO A 198 69.34 20.36 6.64
CA PRO A 198 70.69 19.94 6.43
C PRO A 198 70.96 18.66 7.26
N LYS A 199 71.55 17.66 6.59
CA LYS A 199 72.08 16.45 7.32
C LYS A 199 73.15 16.91 8.30
N GLU A 200 72.86 16.80 9.57
CA GLU A 200 73.88 16.96 10.55
C GLU A 200 74.98 15.91 10.27
N GLU A 201 76.16 16.39 9.82
CA GLU A 201 77.35 15.57 9.72
C GLU A 201 77.79 15.19 11.14
N LYS A 202 77.87 13.89 11.39
CA LYS A 202 78.44 13.31 12.58
C LYS A 202 79.95 13.17 12.42
#